data_150b50ba5e5f6694d46dc808b5cf3d5d
#
_entry.id   150b50ba5e5f6694d46dc808b5cf3d5d
#
_cell.length_a   1.000
_cell.length_b   1.000
_cell.length_c   1.000
_cell.angle_alpha   90.00
_cell.angle_beta   90.00
_cell.angle_gamma   90.00
#
_symmetry.space_group_name_H-M   'P 1'
#
loop_
_entity.id
_entity.type
_entity.pdbx_description
1 polymer ?
#
loop_
_entity_poly.entity_id
_entity_poly.type
_entity_poly.pdbx_seq_one_letter_code
_entity_poly.pdbx_strand_id
1 'polypeptide(L)'
;MTCTVHDLYKYKVAWLRVDTQTILTIETLVITKSERIAITHTEQRIWQLRIKDIRESDKGWYMCQINTDPMKSQMGYLNVVVPPDILDYPTSQDMVVLEGTNVTLTCAATGVPEPTVTWKREGEKSVTSVENSGITSHDGAMLHIYHIERHNAGSYHCIASNGVPPTVSKRIIVTVNFQPIIRIPTRQYYAELGGRVILECHSEAQPNSINYWMKGKGEIILQGGTYDSTLEDHVFKVTMKITIRLEKVSDFGVYKCVAKNSLGTTEESVKVYRKTSKTKQVENQIIQQSNYLGSTTLIKNYTDNKINDILLTASAASSSGATISFAFLRLVIVMAAMVAIVAVKTL
;
A
#
# COMPACT_ATOMS: atom_id res chain seq x y z
N MET A 1 17.86 -26.29 -39.19
CA MET A 1 17.52 -25.56 -40.45
C MET A 1 17.41 -26.58 -41.56
N THR A 2 16.54 -26.37 -42.56
CA THR A 2 16.26 -27.35 -43.62
C THR A 2 16.51 -26.70 -44.98
N CYS A 3 17.22 -27.39 -45.82
CA CYS A 3 17.43 -27.06 -47.22
C CYS A 3 16.85 -28.16 -48.08
N THR A 4 15.93 -27.82 -48.98
CA THR A 4 15.33 -28.77 -49.91
C THR A 4 15.93 -28.55 -51.30
N VAL A 5 16.46 -29.60 -51.88
CA VAL A 5 17.10 -29.59 -53.19
C VAL A 5 16.40 -30.55 -54.12
N HIS A 6 16.09 -30.11 -55.32
CA HIS A 6 15.57 -30.95 -56.39
C HIS A 6 16.71 -31.21 -57.42
N ASP A 7 16.73 -32.41 -57.96
CA ASP A 7 17.64 -32.80 -59.02
C ASP A 7 19.13 -32.58 -58.71
N LEU A 8 19.59 -33.07 -57.53
CA LEU A 8 20.96 -32.85 -57.03
C LEU A 8 22.02 -33.54 -57.95
N TYR A 9 21.68 -34.71 -58.52
CA TYR A 9 22.58 -35.50 -59.35
C TYR A 9 23.99 -35.65 -58.76
N LYS A 10 25.02 -35.13 -59.44
CA LYS A 10 26.45 -35.20 -59.12
C LYS A 10 26.93 -34.03 -58.24
N TYR A 11 26.03 -33.06 -57.96
CA TYR A 11 26.41 -31.89 -57.24
C TYR A 11 26.34 -32.15 -55.72
N LYS A 12 27.09 -31.31 -54.96
CA LYS A 12 27.24 -31.46 -53.52
C LYS A 12 26.58 -30.30 -52.79
N VAL A 13 25.94 -30.61 -51.66
CA VAL A 13 25.34 -29.60 -50.76
C VAL A 13 26.31 -29.27 -49.66
N ALA A 14 26.50 -27.97 -49.39
CA ALA A 14 27.29 -27.46 -48.29
C ALA A 14 26.46 -26.50 -47.43
N TRP A 15 26.64 -26.55 -46.12
CA TRP A 15 26.15 -25.53 -45.19
C TRP A 15 27.30 -24.66 -44.74
N LEU A 16 27.09 -23.33 -44.78
CA LEU A 16 28.05 -22.34 -44.41
C LEU A 16 27.43 -21.37 -43.41
N ARG A 17 28.25 -20.84 -42.48
CA ARG A 17 27.94 -19.68 -41.69
C ARG A 17 28.47 -18.46 -42.43
N VAL A 18 27.58 -17.58 -42.87
CA VAL A 18 27.91 -16.47 -43.78
C VAL A 18 28.76 -15.42 -43.05
N ASP A 19 28.35 -15.07 -41.80
CA ASP A 19 29.00 -14.00 -41.04
C ASP A 19 30.50 -14.27 -40.78
N THR A 20 30.87 -15.53 -40.62
CA THR A 20 32.25 -15.98 -40.36
C THR A 20 32.90 -16.63 -41.57
N GLN A 21 32.21 -16.74 -42.70
CA GLN A 21 32.63 -17.43 -43.91
C GLN A 21 33.14 -18.87 -43.63
N THR A 22 32.52 -19.54 -42.67
CA THR A 22 32.94 -20.88 -42.21
C THR A 22 32.09 -21.95 -42.85
N ILE A 23 32.74 -22.94 -43.47
CA ILE A 23 32.07 -24.15 -43.95
C ILE A 23 31.76 -25.02 -42.74
N LEU A 24 30.49 -25.37 -42.53
CA LEU A 24 30.03 -26.21 -41.44
C LEU A 24 30.00 -27.68 -41.84
N THR A 25 29.41 -27.95 -43.00
CA THR A 25 29.29 -29.32 -43.54
C THR A 25 29.44 -29.33 -45.06
N ILE A 26 29.93 -30.45 -45.59
CA ILE A 26 29.87 -30.78 -47.03
C ILE A 26 29.23 -32.16 -47.11
N GLU A 27 28.09 -32.27 -47.82
CA GLU A 27 27.25 -33.48 -47.84
C GLU A 27 26.99 -33.98 -46.39
N THR A 28 27.38 -35.21 -46.07
CA THR A 28 27.23 -35.84 -44.74
C THR A 28 28.42 -35.56 -43.79
N LEU A 29 29.49 -34.93 -44.31
CA LEU A 29 30.71 -34.68 -43.56
C LEU A 29 30.61 -33.35 -42.81
N VAL A 30 30.79 -33.38 -41.47
CA VAL A 30 30.96 -32.20 -40.62
C VAL A 30 32.42 -31.74 -40.72
N ILE A 31 32.63 -30.51 -41.21
CA ILE A 31 33.95 -29.92 -41.40
C ILE A 31 34.41 -29.13 -40.16
N THR A 32 33.43 -28.47 -39.49
CA THR A 32 33.72 -27.67 -38.29
C THR A 32 34.14 -28.55 -37.10
N LYS A 33 35.03 -28.02 -36.25
CA LYS A 33 35.45 -28.65 -34.99
C LYS A 33 34.36 -28.64 -33.90
N SER A 34 33.22 -28.01 -34.15
CA SER A 34 32.14 -27.91 -33.17
C SER A 34 31.34 -29.22 -33.12
N GLU A 35 31.37 -29.89 -31.95
CA GLU A 35 30.57 -31.10 -31.70
C GLU A 35 29.06 -30.83 -31.64
N ARG A 36 28.65 -29.53 -31.60
CA ARG A 36 27.23 -29.10 -31.57
C ARG A 36 26.59 -29.15 -32.95
N ILE A 37 27.37 -29.26 -34.01
CA ILE A 37 26.92 -29.30 -35.40
C ILE A 37 26.74 -30.74 -35.85
N ALA A 38 25.58 -31.03 -36.42
CA ALA A 38 25.28 -32.30 -37.07
C ALA A 38 24.50 -32.07 -38.37
N ILE A 39 24.61 -33.00 -39.28
CA ILE A 39 23.89 -33.00 -40.56
C ILE A 39 23.10 -34.30 -40.68
N THR A 40 21.87 -34.21 -41.17
CA THR A 40 21.05 -35.34 -41.55
C THR A 40 20.46 -35.06 -42.93
N HIS A 41 20.21 -36.10 -43.72
CA HIS A 41 19.54 -35.97 -45.00
C HIS A 41 18.48 -37.06 -45.22
N THR A 42 17.50 -36.77 -46.04
CA THR A 42 16.46 -37.71 -46.45
C THR A 42 16.42 -37.70 -47.98
N GLU A 43 16.57 -38.89 -48.61
CA GLU A 43 16.47 -39.11 -50.08
C GLU A 43 17.35 -38.15 -50.91
N GLN A 44 18.48 -37.70 -50.40
CA GLN A 44 19.34 -36.67 -51.01
C GLN A 44 18.60 -35.37 -51.43
N ARG A 45 17.37 -35.19 -50.97
CA ARG A 45 16.54 -34.02 -51.28
C ARG A 45 16.45 -33.05 -50.13
N ILE A 46 16.39 -33.54 -48.89
CA ILE A 46 16.21 -32.72 -47.69
C ILE A 46 17.49 -32.78 -46.86
N TRP A 47 18.17 -31.64 -46.68
CA TRP A 47 19.41 -31.51 -45.93
C TRP A 47 19.17 -30.69 -44.69
N GLN A 48 19.27 -31.30 -43.52
CA GLN A 48 18.96 -30.65 -42.23
C GLN A 48 20.22 -30.39 -41.43
N LEU A 49 20.59 -29.12 -41.29
CA LEU A 49 21.61 -28.69 -40.36
C LEU A 49 21.02 -28.64 -38.96
N ARG A 50 21.58 -29.38 -38.01
CA ARG A 50 21.25 -29.41 -36.60
C ARG A 50 22.32 -28.69 -35.82
N ILE A 51 21.90 -27.75 -34.94
CA ILE A 51 22.75 -27.06 -33.97
C ILE A 51 22.19 -27.41 -32.59
N LYS A 52 22.99 -28.09 -31.75
CA LYS A 52 22.65 -28.43 -30.37
C LYS A 52 23.10 -27.31 -29.46
N ASP A 53 22.48 -27.23 -28.28
CA ASP A 53 22.87 -26.28 -27.21
C ASP A 53 23.07 -24.86 -27.75
N ILE A 54 22.02 -24.35 -28.39
CA ILE A 54 22.03 -23.07 -29.10
C ILE A 54 22.40 -21.95 -28.09
N ARG A 55 23.34 -21.10 -28.52
CA ARG A 55 23.85 -19.95 -27.80
C ARG A 55 23.54 -18.68 -28.57
N GLU A 56 23.53 -17.57 -27.90
CA GLU A 56 23.35 -16.25 -28.52
C GLU A 56 24.39 -16.01 -29.63
N SER A 57 25.62 -16.50 -29.46
CA SER A 57 26.69 -16.46 -30.45
C SER A 57 26.39 -17.23 -31.75
N ASP A 58 25.37 -18.09 -31.78
CA ASP A 58 24.95 -18.82 -32.99
C ASP A 58 23.99 -18.01 -33.86
N LYS A 59 23.50 -16.88 -33.40
CA LYS A 59 22.69 -15.92 -34.15
C LYS A 59 23.46 -15.49 -35.43
N GLY A 60 22.76 -15.46 -36.58
CA GLY A 60 23.39 -15.00 -37.81
C GLY A 60 22.85 -15.68 -39.07
N TRP A 61 23.48 -15.40 -40.17
CA TRP A 61 23.12 -15.93 -41.48
C TRP A 61 23.78 -17.29 -41.77
N TYR A 62 22.99 -18.23 -42.19
CA TYR A 62 23.40 -19.55 -42.61
C TYR A 62 22.99 -19.75 -44.08
N MET A 63 23.88 -20.34 -44.89
CA MET A 63 23.68 -20.56 -46.30
C MET A 63 23.76 -22.05 -46.63
N CYS A 64 22.77 -22.53 -47.27
CA CYS A 64 22.81 -23.81 -47.98
C CYS A 64 23.22 -23.53 -49.43
N GLN A 65 24.24 -24.19 -49.90
CA GLN A 65 24.85 -23.96 -51.21
C GLN A 65 25.05 -25.25 -51.95
N ILE A 66 24.89 -25.20 -53.29
CA ILE A 66 25.14 -26.30 -54.22
C ILE A 66 26.21 -25.83 -55.20
N ASN A 67 27.20 -26.71 -55.48
CA ASN A 67 28.32 -26.39 -56.34
C ASN A 67 27.99 -26.54 -57.85
N THR A 68 26.86 -26.02 -58.29
CA THR A 68 26.49 -25.88 -59.70
C THR A 68 27.24 -24.75 -60.36
N ASP A 69 27.26 -24.67 -61.66
CA ASP A 69 27.76 -23.54 -62.43
C ASP A 69 26.61 -22.95 -63.29
N PRO A 70 26.12 -21.75 -62.99
CA PRO A 70 26.50 -20.92 -61.85
C PRO A 70 26.02 -21.53 -60.49
N MET A 71 26.74 -21.19 -59.37
CA MET A 71 26.49 -21.67 -58.05
C MET A 71 25.11 -21.25 -57.56
N LYS A 72 24.34 -22.17 -56.97
CA LYS A 72 23.02 -21.89 -56.36
C LYS A 72 23.12 -21.92 -54.86
N SER A 73 22.47 -20.96 -54.19
CA SER A 73 22.44 -20.87 -52.74
C SER A 73 21.13 -20.31 -52.23
N GLN A 74 20.78 -20.68 -50.98
CA GLN A 74 19.68 -20.12 -50.23
C GLN A 74 20.15 -19.77 -48.80
N MET A 75 19.82 -18.59 -48.35
CA MET A 75 20.19 -18.12 -47.01
C MET A 75 18.99 -18.14 -46.06
N GLY A 76 19.26 -18.44 -44.80
CA GLY A 76 18.32 -18.34 -43.69
C GLY A 76 18.97 -17.66 -42.49
N TYR A 77 18.23 -16.82 -41.83
CA TYR A 77 18.71 -16.16 -40.62
C TYR A 77 18.25 -16.90 -39.37
N LEU A 78 19.21 -17.32 -38.54
CA LEU A 78 18.92 -17.89 -37.23
C LEU A 78 18.86 -16.76 -36.22
N ASN A 79 17.64 -16.45 -35.71
CA ASN A 79 17.47 -15.54 -34.63
C ASN A 79 17.47 -16.34 -33.32
N VAL A 80 18.32 -15.95 -32.39
CA VAL A 80 18.40 -16.56 -31.07
C VAL A 80 17.80 -15.57 -30.08
N VAL A 81 16.82 -16.03 -29.33
CA VAL A 81 16.13 -15.25 -28.28
C VAL A 81 16.40 -15.86 -26.91
N VAL A 82 16.49 -15.02 -25.91
CA VAL A 82 16.72 -15.41 -24.53
C VAL A 82 15.55 -14.89 -23.70
N PRO A 83 14.84 -15.75 -22.96
CA PRO A 83 13.80 -15.28 -22.05
C PRO A 83 14.32 -14.22 -21.07
N PRO A 84 13.44 -13.38 -20.55
CA PRO A 84 13.84 -12.40 -19.53
C PRO A 84 14.24 -13.10 -18.24
N ASP A 85 15.22 -12.51 -17.54
CA ASP A 85 15.61 -12.87 -16.19
C ASP A 85 15.84 -11.60 -15.37
N ILE A 86 15.50 -11.62 -14.07
CA ILE A 86 15.69 -10.47 -13.17
C ILE A 86 16.95 -10.72 -12.34
N LEU A 87 17.92 -9.82 -12.49
CA LEU A 87 19.18 -9.89 -11.78
C LEU A 87 18.99 -9.55 -10.30
N ASP A 88 19.64 -10.31 -9.42
CA ASP A 88 19.58 -10.04 -7.97
C ASP A 88 20.19 -8.70 -7.59
N TYR A 89 21.26 -8.29 -8.27
CA TYR A 89 21.88 -6.98 -8.14
C TYR A 89 21.95 -6.32 -9.53
N PRO A 90 21.59 -5.03 -9.65
CA PRO A 90 21.22 -4.04 -8.64
C PRO A 90 19.71 -3.97 -8.31
N THR A 91 18.94 -5.06 -8.50
CA THR A 91 17.52 -5.07 -8.16
C THR A 91 17.30 -4.90 -6.66
N SER A 92 16.38 -4.01 -6.29
CA SER A 92 16.03 -3.75 -4.91
C SER A 92 15.58 -5.01 -4.17
N GLN A 93 15.91 -5.07 -2.89
CA GLN A 93 15.43 -6.09 -1.94
C GLN A 93 14.33 -5.49 -1.06
N ASP A 94 13.73 -6.32 -0.20
CA ASP A 94 12.80 -5.86 0.83
C ASP A 94 13.45 -4.77 1.67
N MET A 95 12.70 -3.72 1.97
CA MET A 95 13.22 -2.55 2.66
C MET A 95 12.28 -1.97 3.69
N VAL A 96 12.90 -1.35 4.70
CA VAL A 96 12.21 -0.59 5.75
C VAL A 96 12.63 0.87 5.61
N VAL A 97 11.66 1.77 5.49
CA VAL A 97 11.88 3.20 5.28
C VAL A 97 11.06 4.03 6.26
N LEU A 98 11.47 5.27 6.50
CA LEU A 98 10.71 6.20 7.32
C LEU A 98 9.66 6.93 6.46
N GLU A 99 8.48 7.14 7.04
CA GLU A 99 7.43 7.96 6.42
C GLU A 99 7.95 9.36 6.08
N GLY A 100 7.55 9.89 4.93
CA GLY A 100 7.98 11.19 4.41
C GLY A 100 9.30 11.17 3.63
N THR A 101 10.03 10.06 3.59
CA THR A 101 11.28 9.95 2.82
C THR A 101 11.00 9.67 1.35
N ASN A 102 12.01 9.89 0.49
CA ASN A 102 11.95 9.51 -0.92
C ASN A 102 12.55 8.11 -1.10
N VAL A 103 11.85 7.26 -1.84
CA VAL A 103 12.25 5.88 -2.12
C VAL A 103 12.39 5.66 -3.61
N THR A 104 13.45 4.95 -4.02
CA THR A 104 13.63 4.51 -5.39
C THR A 104 13.76 2.98 -5.40
N LEU A 105 12.84 2.31 -6.08
CA LEU A 105 12.93 0.89 -6.36
C LEU A 105 13.61 0.72 -7.72
N THR A 106 14.60 -0.16 -7.79
CA THR A 106 15.31 -0.50 -9.03
C THR A 106 15.07 -1.95 -9.39
N CYS A 107 14.96 -2.23 -10.67
CA CYS A 107 14.83 -3.57 -11.20
C CYS A 107 15.68 -3.71 -12.45
N ALA A 108 16.67 -4.60 -12.42
CA ALA A 108 17.53 -4.92 -13.53
C ALA A 108 17.11 -6.24 -14.15
N ALA A 109 16.87 -6.23 -15.44
CA ALA A 109 16.52 -7.43 -16.20
C ALA A 109 17.50 -7.64 -17.35
N THR A 110 17.66 -8.90 -17.74
CA THR A 110 18.47 -9.32 -18.90
C THR A 110 17.66 -10.25 -19.78
N GLY A 111 17.99 -10.31 -21.06
CA GLY A 111 17.32 -11.17 -22.05
C GLY A 111 17.56 -10.66 -23.47
N VAL A 112 17.15 -11.44 -24.47
CA VAL A 112 17.25 -11.06 -25.89
C VAL A 112 15.93 -11.36 -26.60
N PRO A 113 15.22 -10.34 -27.09
CA PRO A 113 15.47 -8.90 -27.02
C PRO A 113 15.57 -8.35 -25.60
N GLU A 114 16.08 -7.13 -25.42
CA GLU A 114 16.14 -6.47 -24.13
C GLU A 114 14.74 -6.39 -23.49
N PRO A 115 14.57 -6.84 -22.24
CA PRO A 115 13.26 -6.84 -21.58
C PRO A 115 12.76 -5.43 -21.23
N THR A 116 11.46 -5.24 -21.36
CA THR A 116 10.75 -4.11 -20.74
C THR A 116 10.41 -4.46 -19.30
N VAL A 117 10.63 -3.49 -18.39
CA VAL A 117 10.30 -3.61 -16.98
C VAL A 117 9.06 -2.80 -16.68
N THR A 118 8.10 -3.42 -15.99
CA THR A 118 6.86 -2.78 -15.53
C THR A 118 6.68 -3.04 -14.05
N TRP A 119 6.39 -1.99 -13.29
CA TRP A 119 6.08 -2.06 -11.87
C TRP A 119 4.57 -2.12 -11.65
N LYS A 120 4.15 -3.01 -10.75
CA LYS A 120 2.77 -3.09 -10.25
C LYS A 120 2.78 -3.24 -8.74
N ARG A 121 1.68 -2.82 -8.10
CA ARG A 121 1.49 -2.99 -6.66
C ARG A 121 0.41 -4.03 -6.40
N GLU A 122 0.60 -4.85 -5.37
CA GLU A 122 -0.35 -5.90 -4.99
C GLU A 122 -1.73 -5.33 -4.66
N GLY A 123 -2.81 -6.00 -5.15
CA GLY A 123 -4.19 -5.56 -4.96
C GLY A 123 -4.62 -4.39 -5.86
N GLU A 124 -3.96 -4.21 -7.02
CA GLU A 124 -4.26 -3.13 -8.00
C GLU A 124 -4.20 -1.71 -7.40
N LYS A 125 -3.43 -1.56 -6.33
CA LYS A 125 -3.24 -0.26 -5.68
C LYS A 125 -2.36 0.65 -6.54
N SER A 126 -2.48 1.97 -6.31
CA SER A 126 -1.61 2.95 -6.95
C SER A 126 -0.13 2.65 -6.66
N VAL A 127 0.73 2.74 -7.68
CA VAL A 127 2.18 2.61 -7.57
C VAL A 127 2.86 3.94 -7.20
N THR A 128 2.13 5.07 -7.29
CA THR A 128 2.64 6.40 -6.95
C THR A 128 2.40 6.74 -5.48
N SER A 129 3.03 7.82 -4.98
CA SER A 129 2.79 8.34 -3.63
C SER A 129 1.39 8.90 -3.43
N VAL A 130 0.67 9.24 -4.51
CA VAL A 130 -0.69 9.79 -4.43
C VAL A 130 -1.69 8.64 -4.38
N GLU A 131 -2.41 8.53 -3.27
CA GLU A 131 -3.50 7.56 -3.11
C GLU A 131 -4.62 7.87 -4.12
N ASN A 132 -5.18 6.83 -4.74
CA ASN A 132 -6.26 6.96 -5.75
C ASN A 132 -5.89 7.76 -7.02
N SER A 133 -4.60 7.89 -7.35
CA SER A 133 -4.16 8.52 -8.61
C SER A 133 -4.63 7.77 -9.87
N GLY A 134 -5.15 6.54 -9.73
CA GLY A 134 -5.52 5.66 -10.83
C GLY A 134 -4.33 5.04 -11.58
N ILE A 135 -3.09 5.38 -11.21
CA ILE A 135 -1.88 4.83 -11.83
C ILE A 135 -1.54 3.50 -11.14
N THR A 136 -1.94 2.38 -11.74
CA THR A 136 -1.72 1.03 -11.19
C THR A 136 -0.46 0.35 -11.73
N SER A 137 0.21 0.94 -12.72
CA SER A 137 1.46 0.45 -13.30
C SER A 137 2.41 1.58 -13.66
N HIS A 138 3.71 1.30 -13.65
CA HIS A 138 4.75 2.22 -14.06
C HIS A 138 5.79 1.48 -14.90
N ASP A 139 6.11 1.99 -16.09
CA ASP A 139 7.10 1.39 -16.97
C ASP A 139 8.47 2.03 -16.74
N GLY A 140 9.51 1.19 -16.72
CA GLY A 140 10.89 1.59 -16.54
C GLY A 140 11.62 0.80 -15.46
N ALA A 141 12.94 0.80 -15.52
CA ALA A 141 13.79 0.09 -14.57
C ALA A 141 13.76 0.68 -13.15
N MET A 142 13.32 1.92 -12.98
CA MET A 142 13.28 2.62 -11.71
C MET A 142 11.88 3.14 -11.43
N LEU A 143 11.39 2.91 -10.21
CA LEU A 143 10.16 3.49 -9.68
C LEU A 143 10.52 4.46 -8.54
N HIS A 144 10.21 5.73 -8.73
CA HIS A 144 10.42 6.78 -7.72
C HIS A 144 9.13 7.04 -6.95
N ILE A 145 9.19 6.94 -5.63
CA ILE A 145 8.10 7.25 -4.71
C ILE A 145 8.55 8.41 -3.84
N TYR A 146 8.00 9.59 -4.07
CA TYR A 146 8.34 10.80 -3.32
C TYR A 146 7.46 10.94 -2.10
N HIS A 147 8.04 11.35 -0.96
CA HIS A 147 7.34 11.53 0.31
C HIS A 147 6.47 10.32 0.66
N ILE A 148 7.09 9.12 0.72
CA ILE A 148 6.36 7.87 0.96
C ILE A 148 5.52 7.97 2.23
N GLU A 149 4.26 7.58 2.13
CA GLU A 149 3.32 7.55 3.26
C GLU A 149 3.00 6.11 3.66
N ARG A 150 2.45 5.91 4.85
CA ARG A 150 2.06 4.59 5.37
C ARG A 150 1.14 3.80 4.44
N HIS A 151 0.28 4.46 3.68
CA HIS A 151 -0.58 3.80 2.70
C HIS A 151 0.18 3.25 1.49
N ASN A 152 1.41 3.71 1.24
CA ASN A 152 2.29 3.19 0.21
C ASN A 152 3.02 1.90 0.64
N ALA A 153 2.97 1.52 1.93
CA ALA A 153 3.52 0.25 2.40
C ALA A 153 2.85 -0.95 1.71
N GLY A 154 3.63 -1.99 1.45
CA GLY A 154 3.14 -3.23 0.84
C GLY A 154 4.06 -3.81 -0.20
N SER A 155 3.53 -4.73 -1.01
CA SER A 155 4.30 -5.48 -1.99
C SER A 155 4.26 -4.80 -3.35
N TYR A 156 5.43 -4.57 -3.91
CA TYR A 156 5.65 -4.10 -5.27
C TYR A 156 6.21 -5.24 -6.11
N HIS A 157 5.73 -5.38 -7.32
CA HIS A 157 6.16 -6.39 -8.27
C HIS A 157 6.89 -5.71 -9.43
N CYS A 158 8.16 -6.05 -9.59
CA CYS A 158 8.90 -5.80 -10.81
C CYS A 158 8.61 -6.94 -11.79
N ILE A 159 8.12 -6.64 -12.98
CA ILE A 159 7.76 -7.59 -14.02
C ILE A 159 8.62 -7.31 -15.25
N ALA A 160 9.39 -8.31 -15.69
CA ALA A 160 10.22 -8.20 -16.89
C ALA A 160 9.67 -9.09 -18.02
N SER A 161 9.51 -8.51 -19.21
CA SER A 161 9.00 -9.19 -20.40
C SER A 161 9.71 -8.71 -21.66
N ASN A 162 10.02 -9.64 -22.58
CA ASN A 162 10.60 -9.32 -23.88
C ASN A 162 9.88 -10.05 -25.05
N GLY A 163 8.65 -10.53 -24.81
CA GLY A 163 7.88 -11.31 -25.77
C GLY A 163 8.32 -12.77 -25.89
N VAL A 164 9.37 -13.18 -25.18
CA VAL A 164 9.83 -14.58 -25.12
C VAL A 164 9.39 -15.16 -23.76
N PRO A 165 8.57 -16.21 -23.74
CA PRO A 165 8.12 -16.79 -22.48
C PRO A 165 9.25 -17.55 -21.74
N PRO A 166 9.19 -17.63 -20.38
CA PRO A 166 8.18 -17.05 -19.51
C PRO A 166 8.48 -15.58 -19.17
N THR A 167 7.45 -14.78 -18.96
CA THR A 167 7.57 -13.49 -18.25
C THR A 167 7.95 -13.77 -16.79
N VAL A 168 8.87 -13.00 -16.23
CA VAL A 168 9.34 -13.18 -14.86
C VAL A 168 8.98 -11.98 -13.99
N SER A 169 8.81 -12.22 -12.68
CA SER A 169 8.54 -11.14 -11.73
C SER A 169 9.27 -11.36 -10.41
N LYS A 170 9.67 -10.26 -9.78
CA LYS A 170 10.26 -10.23 -8.43
C LYS A 170 9.40 -9.36 -7.52
N ARG A 171 9.05 -9.90 -6.35
CA ARG A 171 8.31 -9.20 -5.30
C ARG A 171 9.29 -8.50 -4.38
N ILE A 172 8.99 -7.23 -4.02
CA ILE A 172 9.74 -6.41 -3.10
C ILE A 172 8.77 -5.84 -2.07
N ILE A 173 9.02 -6.08 -0.79
CA ILE A 173 8.19 -5.58 0.30
C ILE A 173 8.77 -4.25 0.79
N VAL A 174 7.95 -3.20 0.76
CA VAL A 174 8.28 -1.90 1.32
C VAL A 174 7.50 -1.71 2.62
N THR A 175 8.22 -1.65 3.74
CA THR A 175 7.67 -1.37 5.06
C THR A 175 7.91 0.10 5.38
N VAL A 176 6.85 0.85 5.71
CA VAL A 176 6.94 2.25 6.08
C VAL A 176 6.80 2.39 7.59
N ASN A 177 7.86 2.86 8.24
CA ASN A 177 7.90 3.09 9.68
C ASN A 177 7.48 4.53 9.99
N PHE A 178 6.66 4.69 11.04
CA PHE A 178 6.17 5.98 11.53
C PHE A 178 5.95 5.97 13.05
N GLN A 179 6.05 7.14 13.66
CA GLN A 179 5.73 7.31 15.07
C GLN A 179 4.23 7.12 15.34
N PRO A 180 3.83 6.72 16.56
CA PRO A 180 2.43 6.50 16.89
C PRO A 180 1.55 7.72 16.61
N ILE A 181 0.36 7.47 16.09
CA ILE A 181 -0.72 8.45 15.96
C ILE A 181 -1.88 7.95 16.81
N ILE A 182 -2.47 8.87 17.57
CA ILE A 182 -3.63 8.58 18.42
C ILE A 182 -4.85 9.33 17.88
N ARG A 183 -5.97 8.61 17.81
CA ARG A 183 -7.30 9.18 17.53
C ARG A 183 -8.24 8.84 18.68
N ILE A 184 -8.90 9.86 19.22
CA ILE A 184 -9.89 9.72 20.28
C ILE A 184 -11.26 10.11 19.71
N PRO A 185 -12.24 9.18 19.68
CA PRO A 185 -13.58 9.46 19.18
C PRO A 185 -14.31 10.54 20.01
N THR A 186 -14.17 10.48 21.31
CA THR A 186 -14.83 11.40 22.24
C THR A 186 -13.83 11.92 23.28
N ARG A 187 -13.60 13.23 23.31
CA ARG A 187 -12.62 13.87 24.21
C ARG A 187 -13.19 14.25 25.60
N GLN A 188 -14.51 14.29 25.73
CA GLN A 188 -15.20 14.72 26.95
C GLN A 188 -16.35 13.77 27.28
N TYR A 189 -16.40 13.33 28.51
CA TYR A 189 -17.45 12.48 29.06
C TYR A 189 -18.07 13.13 30.28
N TYR A 190 -19.37 13.01 30.42
CA TYR A 190 -20.13 13.52 31.57
C TYR A 190 -20.84 12.36 32.27
N ALA A 191 -20.52 12.12 33.51
CA ALA A 191 -21.08 11.00 34.27
C ALA A 191 -21.41 11.40 35.73
N GLU A 192 -22.23 10.58 36.38
CA GLU A 192 -22.58 10.77 37.78
C GLU A 192 -21.64 9.99 38.71
N LEU A 193 -21.51 10.43 39.95
CA LEU A 193 -20.83 9.64 40.98
C LEU A 193 -21.60 8.32 41.19
N GLY A 194 -20.90 7.21 41.35
CA GLY A 194 -21.47 5.86 41.37
C GLY A 194 -21.75 5.26 39.97
N GLY A 195 -21.58 6.06 38.92
CA GLY A 195 -21.77 5.62 37.52
C GLY A 195 -20.55 4.91 36.96
N ARG A 196 -20.63 4.63 35.64
CA ARG A 196 -19.58 3.98 34.84
C ARG A 196 -19.38 4.77 33.58
N VAL A 197 -18.13 4.89 33.12
CA VAL A 197 -17.75 5.51 31.84
C VAL A 197 -16.79 4.60 31.10
N ILE A 198 -16.92 4.53 29.77
CA ILE A 198 -16.00 3.80 28.89
C ILE A 198 -15.29 4.84 28.03
N LEU A 199 -13.97 4.90 28.14
CA LEU A 199 -13.13 5.72 27.28
C LEU A 199 -12.54 4.84 26.18
N GLU A 200 -12.45 5.37 24.97
CA GLU A 200 -11.94 4.65 23.80
C GLU A 200 -10.83 5.48 23.14
N CYS A 201 -9.81 4.76 22.68
CA CYS A 201 -8.63 5.31 22.04
C CYS A 201 -8.15 4.37 20.93
N HIS A 202 -7.84 4.93 19.77
CA HIS A 202 -7.26 4.20 18.63
C HIS A 202 -5.86 4.72 18.39
N SER A 203 -4.89 3.82 18.30
CA SER A 203 -3.52 4.14 17.90
C SER A 203 -3.13 3.40 16.64
N GLU A 204 -2.30 4.04 15.82
CA GLU A 204 -1.66 3.46 14.65
C GLU A 204 -0.15 3.70 14.77
N ALA A 205 0.67 2.65 14.55
CA ALA A 205 2.13 2.76 14.66
C ALA A 205 2.84 1.65 13.87
N GLN A 206 3.99 1.98 13.31
CA GLN A 206 4.93 1.02 12.74
C GLN A 206 6.37 1.49 13.08
N PRO A 207 7.18 0.70 13.82
CA PRO A 207 6.86 -0.56 14.48
C PRO A 207 5.73 -0.44 15.51
N ASN A 208 5.16 -1.58 15.89
CA ASN A 208 4.06 -1.64 16.86
C ASN A 208 4.40 -0.86 18.13
N SER A 209 3.41 -0.14 18.65
CA SER A 209 3.55 0.66 19.87
C SER A 209 3.15 -0.10 21.13
N ILE A 210 3.77 0.27 22.25
CA ILE A 210 3.28 -0.05 23.59
C ILE A 210 2.20 0.98 23.91
N ASN A 211 1.01 0.50 24.30
CA ASN A 211 -0.17 1.31 24.50
C ASN A 211 -0.67 1.16 25.93
N TYR A 212 -0.98 2.29 26.57
CA TYR A 212 -1.49 2.30 27.95
C TYR A 212 -2.25 3.59 28.28
N TRP A 213 -3.05 3.52 29.34
CA TRP A 213 -3.73 4.67 29.89
C TRP A 213 -2.99 5.23 31.09
N MET A 214 -3.00 6.57 31.22
CA MET A 214 -2.51 7.29 32.40
C MET A 214 -3.60 8.17 33.00
N LYS A 215 -3.51 8.43 34.33
CA LYS A 215 -4.37 9.37 35.05
C LYS A 215 -3.55 10.54 35.59
N GLY A 216 -4.12 11.74 35.52
CA GLY A 216 -3.54 12.93 36.11
C GLY A 216 -2.14 13.26 35.60
N LYS A 217 -1.16 13.32 36.53
CA LYS A 217 0.20 13.79 36.27
C LYS A 217 1.16 12.68 35.74
N GLY A 218 0.66 11.50 35.38
CA GLY A 218 1.51 10.44 34.80
C GLY A 218 1.42 9.10 35.53
N GLU A 219 0.39 8.88 36.34
CA GLU A 219 0.13 7.59 36.97
C GLU A 219 -0.42 6.60 35.93
N ILE A 220 0.32 5.50 35.69
CA ILE A 220 -0.10 4.43 34.76
C ILE A 220 -1.27 3.68 35.41
N ILE A 221 -2.34 3.51 34.63
CA ILE A 221 -3.52 2.77 35.05
C ILE A 221 -3.29 1.29 34.82
N LEU A 222 -3.31 0.54 35.93
CA LEU A 222 -3.26 -0.92 35.88
C LEU A 222 -4.67 -1.51 35.89
N GLN A 223 -4.83 -2.68 35.30
CA GLN A 223 -6.11 -3.40 35.32
C GLN A 223 -6.43 -3.87 36.74
N GLY A 224 -7.68 -3.71 37.13
CA GLY A 224 -8.22 -4.14 38.45
C GLY A 224 -8.86 -3.00 39.24
N GLY A 225 -9.62 -3.35 40.29
CA GLY A 225 -10.32 -2.40 41.13
C GLY A 225 -11.33 -1.54 40.36
N THR A 226 -11.05 -0.24 40.32
CA THR A 226 -11.88 0.77 39.64
C THR A 226 -11.80 0.71 38.12
N TYR A 227 -10.74 0.07 37.56
CA TYR A 227 -10.41 0.09 36.14
C TYR A 227 -10.48 -1.30 35.51
N ASP A 228 -11.15 -1.39 34.37
CA ASP A 228 -11.17 -2.59 33.54
C ASP A 228 -10.79 -2.17 32.11
N SER A 229 -9.68 -2.70 31.61
CA SER A 229 -9.12 -2.32 30.30
C SER A 229 -9.13 -3.48 29.32
N THR A 230 -9.49 -3.20 28.09
CA THR A 230 -9.38 -4.12 26.96
C THR A 230 -8.51 -3.53 25.88
N LEU A 231 -7.75 -4.39 25.19
CA LEU A 231 -6.88 -4.03 24.08
C LEU A 231 -7.16 -5.00 22.95
N GLU A 232 -7.51 -4.45 21.79
CA GLU A 232 -7.73 -5.17 20.53
C GLU A 232 -6.64 -4.75 19.58
N ASP A 233 -5.80 -5.72 19.14
CA ASP A 233 -4.65 -5.49 18.25
C ASP A 233 -4.94 -5.99 16.84
N HIS A 234 -4.73 -5.13 15.84
CA HIS A 234 -4.92 -5.40 14.42
C HIS A 234 -3.72 -4.89 13.61
N VAL A 235 -2.75 -5.76 13.36
CA VAL A 235 -1.53 -5.52 12.55
C VAL A 235 -0.74 -4.28 13.03
N PHE A 236 -1.14 -3.05 12.65
CA PHE A 236 -0.51 -1.78 13.05
C PHE A 236 -1.50 -0.82 13.72
N LYS A 237 -2.74 -1.28 13.99
CA LYS A 237 -3.79 -0.51 14.65
C LYS A 237 -4.16 -1.18 15.96
N VAL A 238 -4.23 -0.39 17.03
CA VAL A 238 -4.62 -0.87 18.34
C VAL A 238 -5.80 -0.04 18.83
N THR A 239 -6.86 -0.72 19.27
CA THR A 239 -7.99 -0.12 19.96
C THR A 239 -7.90 -0.42 21.44
N MET A 240 -7.82 0.63 22.26
CA MET A 240 -7.85 0.52 23.71
C MET A 240 -9.15 1.06 24.26
N LYS A 241 -9.81 0.29 25.10
CA LYS A 241 -10.97 0.73 25.89
C LYS A 241 -10.66 0.60 27.36
N ILE A 242 -11.06 1.58 28.15
CA ILE A 242 -11.00 1.50 29.60
C ILE A 242 -12.35 1.83 30.19
N THR A 243 -12.86 0.91 30.99
CA THR A 243 -14.07 1.10 31.80
C THR A 243 -13.68 1.59 33.16
N ILE A 244 -14.21 2.74 33.56
CA ILE A 244 -13.93 3.40 34.86
C ILE A 244 -15.19 3.36 35.69
N ARG A 245 -15.11 2.83 36.93
CA ARG A 245 -16.15 2.95 37.94
C ARG A 245 -15.89 4.23 38.72
N LEU A 246 -16.86 5.16 38.72
CA LEU A 246 -16.70 6.49 39.30
C LEU A 246 -17.14 6.49 40.78
N GLU A 247 -16.39 5.81 41.62
CA GLU A 247 -16.73 5.60 43.04
C GLU A 247 -16.38 6.81 43.90
N LYS A 248 -15.36 7.58 43.50
CA LYS A 248 -14.82 8.72 44.23
C LYS A 248 -14.75 9.98 43.36
N VAL A 249 -14.77 11.15 43.97
CA VAL A 249 -14.59 12.41 43.24
C VAL A 249 -13.24 12.46 42.51
N SER A 250 -12.23 11.81 43.05
CA SER A 250 -10.91 11.69 42.43
C SER A 250 -10.92 10.87 41.14
N ASP A 251 -11.98 10.13 40.82
CA ASP A 251 -12.10 9.34 39.56
C ASP A 251 -12.53 10.21 38.38
N PHE A 252 -12.99 11.42 38.66
CA PHE A 252 -13.18 12.44 37.63
C PHE A 252 -11.86 13.16 37.35
N GLY A 253 -11.71 13.65 36.11
CA GLY A 253 -10.50 14.38 35.73
C GLY A 253 -9.98 14.00 34.37
N VAL A 254 -8.68 14.19 34.18
CA VAL A 254 -8.01 13.95 32.88
C VAL A 254 -7.41 12.55 32.86
N TYR A 255 -7.73 11.83 31.82
CA TYR A 255 -7.12 10.56 31.43
C TYR A 255 -6.35 10.75 30.15
N LYS A 256 -5.19 10.11 30.02
CA LYS A 256 -4.36 10.18 28.82
C LYS A 256 -4.21 8.80 28.21
N CYS A 257 -4.48 8.72 26.93
CA CYS A 257 -4.10 7.59 26.08
C CYS A 257 -2.68 7.81 25.60
N VAL A 258 -1.79 6.85 25.76
CA VAL A 258 -0.38 6.94 25.39
C VAL A 258 -0.01 5.78 24.50
N ALA A 259 0.68 6.07 23.39
CA ALA A 259 1.26 5.10 22.48
C ALA A 259 2.74 5.44 22.28
N LYS A 260 3.62 4.44 22.43
CA LYS A 260 5.08 4.61 22.34
C LYS A 260 5.70 3.51 21.51
N ASN A 261 6.51 3.90 20.51
CA ASN A 261 7.39 2.98 19.78
C ASN A 261 8.84 3.50 19.78
N SER A 262 9.72 2.85 18.99
CA SER A 262 11.13 3.27 18.88
C SER A 262 11.34 4.64 18.22
N LEU A 263 10.33 5.15 17.50
CA LEU A 263 10.42 6.43 16.77
C LEU A 263 9.86 7.61 17.57
N GLY A 264 9.02 7.34 18.59
CA GLY A 264 8.47 8.42 19.39
C GLY A 264 7.34 7.98 20.33
N THR A 265 6.81 8.98 21.04
CA THR A 265 5.68 8.83 21.96
C THR A 265 4.64 9.87 21.61
N THR A 266 3.40 9.44 21.53
CA THR A 266 2.24 10.32 21.32
C THR A 266 1.25 10.10 22.47
N GLU A 267 0.68 11.18 22.97
CA GLU A 267 -0.35 11.16 24.01
C GLU A 267 -1.52 12.05 23.62
N GLU A 268 -2.73 11.61 23.96
CA GLU A 268 -3.97 12.35 23.78
C GLU A 268 -4.82 12.29 25.05
N SER A 269 -5.51 13.37 25.34
CA SER A 269 -6.24 13.55 26.61
C SER A 269 -7.74 13.42 26.43
N VAL A 270 -8.37 12.72 27.38
CA VAL A 270 -9.81 12.60 27.55
C VAL A 270 -10.19 13.12 28.93
N LYS A 271 -11.24 13.92 29.04
CA LYS A 271 -11.66 14.46 30.29
C LYS A 271 -13.04 13.94 30.72
N VAL A 272 -13.12 13.44 31.95
CA VAL A 272 -14.35 12.94 32.55
C VAL A 272 -14.83 13.99 33.57
N TYR A 273 -16.00 14.53 33.29
CA TYR A 273 -16.66 15.55 34.14
C TYR A 273 -17.77 14.93 34.98
N ARG A 274 -17.94 15.44 36.19
CA ARG A 274 -19.06 15.07 37.07
C ARG A 274 -20.31 15.83 36.64
N LYS A 275 -21.41 15.13 36.35
CA LYS A 275 -22.74 15.74 36.18
C LYS A 275 -23.20 16.35 37.50
N THR A 276 -23.58 17.63 37.51
CA THR A 276 -24.13 18.32 38.65
C THR A 276 -25.65 18.53 38.46
N SER A 277 -26.37 18.88 39.54
CA SER A 277 -27.82 19.16 39.46
C SER A 277 -28.15 20.28 38.45
N LYS A 278 -27.25 21.26 38.28
CA LYS A 278 -27.40 22.32 37.26
C LYS A 278 -27.34 21.77 35.83
N THR A 279 -26.48 20.83 35.60
CA THR A 279 -26.35 20.17 34.28
C THR A 279 -27.61 19.38 33.94
N LYS A 280 -28.21 18.67 34.94
CA LYS A 280 -29.49 17.97 34.77
C LYS A 280 -30.66 18.88 34.44
N GLN A 281 -30.74 20.07 35.06
CA GLN A 281 -31.79 21.03 34.77
C GLN A 281 -31.74 21.59 33.36
N VAL A 282 -30.54 21.87 32.84
CA VAL A 282 -30.34 22.34 31.47
C VAL A 282 -30.69 21.25 30.45
N GLU A 283 -30.24 20.03 30.70
CA GLU A 283 -30.51 18.86 29.83
C GLU A 283 -32.04 18.58 29.77
N ASN A 284 -32.73 18.60 30.91
CA ASN A 284 -34.18 18.40 30.96
C ASN A 284 -34.97 19.55 30.27
N GLN A 285 -34.51 20.80 30.38
CA GLN A 285 -35.13 21.93 29.67
C GLN A 285 -34.98 21.80 28.15
N ILE A 286 -33.83 21.33 27.67
CA ILE A 286 -33.57 21.13 26.26
C ILE A 286 -34.41 19.97 25.70
N ILE A 287 -34.53 18.85 26.44
CA ILE A 287 -35.39 17.73 26.09
C ILE A 287 -36.87 18.13 26.03
N GLN A 288 -37.33 18.92 26.99
CA GLN A 288 -38.71 19.41 26.98
C GLN A 288 -38.99 20.33 25.77
N GLN A 289 -38.05 21.21 25.41
CA GLN A 289 -38.19 22.04 24.20
C GLN A 289 -38.12 21.27 22.91
N SER A 290 -37.30 20.21 22.79
CA SER A 290 -37.23 19.36 21.62
C SER A 290 -38.49 18.54 21.37
N ASN A 291 -39.13 18.08 22.43
CA ASN A 291 -40.42 17.38 22.37
C ASN A 291 -41.58 18.30 21.94
N TYR A 292 -41.47 19.60 22.19
CA TYR A 292 -42.45 20.59 21.72
C TYR A 292 -42.37 20.91 20.22
N LEU A 293 -41.22 20.63 19.59
CA LEU A 293 -40.91 20.93 18.19
C LEU A 293 -41.11 19.73 17.23
N GLY A 294 -41.56 18.57 17.68
CA GLY A 294 -42.09 17.48 16.85
C GLY A 294 -41.13 16.77 15.88
N SER A 295 -39.79 16.81 16.13
CA SER A 295 -38.83 16.15 15.26
C SER A 295 -37.74 15.43 16.09
N THR A 296 -37.98 14.14 16.40
CA THR A 296 -37.32 13.48 17.54
C THR A 296 -35.98 12.78 17.24
N THR A 297 -35.63 12.49 15.99
CA THR A 297 -34.48 11.60 15.71
C THR A 297 -33.24 12.31 15.16
N LEU A 298 -33.37 13.36 14.37
CA LEU A 298 -32.23 14.10 13.80
C LEU A 298 -31.64 15.14 14.75
N ILE A 299 -32.43 15.64 15.68
CA ILE A 299 -32.03 16.63 16.67
C ILE A 299 -31.17 16.00 17.77
N LYS A 300 -31.33 14.72 18.11
CA LYS A 300 -30.61 14.05 19.17
C LYS A 300 -29.11 13.96 18.93
N ASN A 301 -28.68 13.63 17.70
CA ASN A 301 -27.25 13.55 17.35
C ASN A 301 -26.57 14.91 17.15
N TYR A 302 -27.34 15.95 16.76
CA TYR A 302 -26.82 17.31 16.58
C TYR A 302 -26.72 18.05 17.91
N THR A 303 -27.64 17.77 18.87
CA THR A 303 -27.65 18.41 20.18
C THR A 303 -26.58 17.88 21.12
N ASP A 304 -26.22 16.57 21.05
CA ASP A 304 -25.19 16.00 21.92
C ASP A 304 -23.80 16.64 21.71
N ASN A 305 -23.46 17.01 20.45
CA ASN A 305 -22.20 17.70 20.17
C ASN A 305 -22.22 19.22 20.48
N LYS A 306 -23.34 19.91 20.26
CA LYS A 306 -23.41 21.36 20.53
C LYS A 306 -23.77 21.72 21.97
N ILE A 307 -24.48 20.88 22.72
CA ILE A 307 -24.69 21.06 24.15
C ILE A 307 -23.38 21.09 24.90
N ASN A 308 -22.40 20.27 24.50
CA ASN A 308 -21.07 20.26 25.11
C ASN A 308 -20.33 21.59 24.91
N ASP A 309 -20.48 22.26 23.77
CA ASP A 309 -19.84 23.56 23.50
C ASP A 309 -20.51 24.71 24.27
N ILE A 310 -21.85 24.67 24.44
CA ILE A 310 -22.61 25.69 25.17
C ILE A 310 -22.37 25.55 26.68
N LEU A 311 -22.26 24.34 27.23
CA LEU A 311 -21.93 24.09 28.62
C LEU A 311 -20.49 24.53 28.97
N LEU A 312 -19.55 24.41 28.05
CA LEU A 312 -18.17 24.90 28.18
C LEU A 312 -18.12 26.43 28.26
N THR A 313 -18.86 27.14 27.41
CA THR A 313 -18.93 28.60 27.42
C THR A 313 -19.62 29.12 28.66
N ALA A 314 -20.66 28.42 29.16
CA ALA A 314 -21.35 28.78 30.40
C ALA A 314 -20.51 28.53 31.66
N SER A 315 -19.70 27.48 31.70
CA SER A 315 -18.79 27.19 32.81
C SER A 315 -17.59 28.14 32.86
N ALA A 316 -17.06 28.55 31.70
CA ALA A 316 -15.99 29.55 31.62
C ALA A 316 -16.46 30.94 32.04
N ALA A 317 -17.70 31.33 31.72
CA ALA A 317 -18.28 32.60 32.11
C ALA A 317 -18.60 32.67 33.63
N SER A 318 -18.91 31.56 34.29
CA SER A 318 -19.16 31.53 35.75
C SER A 318 -17.86 31.65 36.56
N SER A 319 -16.71 31.29 36.01
CA SER A 319 -15.39 31.44 36.65
C SER A 319 -14.83 32.85 36.52
N SER A 320 -15.33 33.67 35.59
CA SER A 320 -14.90 35.06 35.34
C SER A 320 -15.82 36.12 36.01
N GLY A 321 -16.81 35.73 36.81
CA GLY A 321 -17.68 36.66 37.53
C GLY A 321 -18.70 37.45 36.69
N ALA A 322 -18.87 37.08 35.41
CA ALA A 322 -19.83 37.74 34.51
C ALA A 322 -21.21 37.11 34.64
N THR A 323 -22.22 37.90 34.97
CA THR A 323 -23.61 37.51 34.99
C THR A 323 -24.17 37.49 33.54
N ILE A 324 -24.34 36.29 32.95
CA ILE A 324 -25.02 36.17 31.68
C ILE A 324 -26.51 36.26 31.89
N SER A 325 -27.14 37.26 31.25
CA SER A 325 -28.61 37.43 31.31
C SER A 325 -29.28 36.20 30.65
N PHE A 326 -30.29 35.66 31.36
CA PHE A 326 -31.11 34.53 30.86
C PHE A 326 -31.75 34.79 29.48
N ALA A 327 -31.92 36.07 29.11
CA ALA A 327 -32.44 36.49 27.81
C ALA A 327 -31.44 36.19 26.68
N PHE A 328 -30.13 36.33 26.93
CA PHE A 328 -29.09 36.08 25.91
C PHE A 328 -28.94 34.59 25.64
N LEU A 329 -29.02 33.74 26.67
CA LEU A 329 -28.99 32.31 26.56
C LEU A 329 -30.21 31.77 25.75
N ARG A 330 -31.41 32.37 25.97
CA ARG A 330 -32.61 32.05 25.15
C ARG A 330 -32.46 32.43 23.67
N LEU A 331 -31.84 33.57 23.39
CA LEU A 331 -31.65 34.04 22.02
C LEU A 331 -30.68 33.13 21.20
N VAL A 332 -29.60 32.69 21.85
CA VAL A 332 -28.61 31.79 21.21
C VAL A 332 -29.22 30.41 20.94
N ILE A 333 -30.04 29.88 21.83
CA ILE A 333 -30.71 28.59 21.67
C ILE A 333 -31.77 28.66 20.54
N VAL A 334 -32.54 29.75 20.45
CA VAL A 334 -33.52 29.93 19.39
C VAL A 334 -32.86 30.12 18.01
N MET A 335 -31.77 30.88 17.93
CA MET A 335 -30.99 31.05 16.70
C MET A 335 -30.37 29.75 16.22
N ALA A 336 -29.81 28.93 17.10
CA ALA A 336 -29.26 27.62 16.76
C ALA A 336 -30.34 26.66 16.26
N ALA A 337 -31.56 26.70 16.81
CA ALA A 337 -32.69 25.90 16.36
C ALA A 337 -33.21 26.37 14.99
N MET A 338 -33.23 27.69 14.70
CA MET A 338 -33.62 28.19 13.39
C MET A 338 -32.63 27.85 12.27
N VAL A 339 -31.34 27.86 12.55
CA VAL A 339 -30.31 27.46 11.57
C VAL A 339 -30.43 25.96 11.23
N ALA A 340 -30.77 25.12 12.20
CA ALA A 340 -30.99 23.70 11.97
C ALA A 340 -32.24 23.44 11.10
N ILE A 341 -33.31 24.23 11.25
CA ILE A 341 -34.54 24.10 10.44
C ILE A 341 -34.31 24.56 9.00
N VAL A 342 -33.46 25.54 8.77
CA VAL A 342 -33.14 26.01 7.41
C VAL A 342 -32.23 24.97 6.70
N ALA A 343 -31.28 24.35 7.40
CA ALA A 343 -30.41 23.31 6.81
C ALA A 343 -31.14 22.02 6.44
N VAL A 344 -32.27 21.69 7.10
CA VAL A 344 -33.11 20.52 6.77
C VAL A 344 -34.08 20.77 5.62
N LYS A 345 -34.35 22.03 5.28
CA LYS A 345 -35.21 22.38 4.13
C LYS A 345 -34.46 22.55 2.80
N THR A 346 -33.14 22.48 2.81
CA THR A 346 -32.24 22.62 1.64
C THR A 346 -31.52 21.33 1.26
N LEU A 347 -31.80 20.20 1.90
CA LEU A 347 -31.47 18.84 1.55
C LEU A 347 -32.75 18.06 1.20
#